data_407c132e7d882b569b017b8e93bc4946
#
_entry.id   407c132e7d882b569b017b8e93bc4946
#
_cell.length_a   1.000
_cell.length_b   1.000
_cell.length_c   1.000
_cell.angle_alpha   90.00
_cell.angle_beta   90.00
_cell.angle_gamma   90.00
#
_symmetry.space_group_name_H-M   'P 1'
#
loop_
_entity.id
_entity.type
_entity.pdbx_description
1 polymer ?
#
loop_
_entity_poly.entity_id
_entity_poly.type
_entity_poly.pdbx_seq_one_letter_code
_entity_poly.pdbx_strand_id
1 'polypeptide(L)'
;QDTAIALKPGAIKSVVIFGLAVLAVVLLGSFPSIIPEFSASEGFTPNFAVNASGQVQIPSMIMMLMLAAAGFIILFANTTAAEVTKASLFASAGQATIAVFGVVWMSGTFMEYNYVVIKDTLGELVTAYPWSFAIALFVLSILLFSQAATTKALMPLGLSLGIAPAFLIGIF
;
A
#
# COMPACT_ATOMS: atom_id res chain seq x y z
N GLN A 1 -29.13 -29.33 4.97
CA GLN A 1 -28.19 -29.96 5.91
C GLN A 1 -27.05 -28.95 6.09
N ASP A 2 -27.11 -28.18 7.19
CA ASP A 2 -26.02 -27.33 7.62
C ASP A 2 -24.87 -28.25 8.08
N THR A 3 -23.95 -28.53 7.21
CA THR A 3 -22.66 -29.10 7.60
C THR A 3 -21.90 -28.02 8.36
N ALA A 4 -22.04 -28.02 9.68
CA ALA A 4 -21.21 -27.21 10.55
C ALA A 4 -19.75 -27.56 10.24
N ILE A 5 -19.02 -26.63 9.60
CA ILE A 5 -17.60 -26.80 9.31
C ILE A 5 -16.87 -26.79 10.66
N ALA A 6 -16.37 -27.98 11.05
CA ALA A 6 -15.60 -28.11 12.28
C ALA A 6 -14.35 -27.21 12.20
N LEU A 7 -14.29 -26.19 13.06
CA LEU A 7 -13.16 -25.29 13.11
C LEU A 7 -11.92 -26.06 13.56
N LYS A 8 -10.80 -25.86 12.83
CA LYS A 8 -9.52 -26.45 13.17
C LYS A 8 -9.03 -25.93 14.54
N PRO A 9 -8.39 -26.77 15.38
CA PRO A 9 -7.73 -26.28 16.59
C PRO A 9 -6.79 -25.13 16.27
N GLY A 10 -6.94 -24.00 16.96
CA GLY A 10 -6.16 -22.77 16.70
C GLY A 10 -6.82 -21.74 15.79
N ALA A 11 -7.88 -22.07 15.06
CA ALA A 11 -8.55 -21.12 14.17
C ALA A 11 -9.01 -19.85 14.88
N ILE A 12 -9.61 -19.97 16.07
CA ILE A 12 -10.05 -18.83 16.87
C ILE A 12 -8.86 -17.96 17.28
N LYS A 13 -7.73 -18.58 17.69
CA LYS A 13 -6.51 -17.85 18.05
C LYS A 13 -5.96 -17.08 16.85
N SER A 14 -5.95 -17.68 15.67
CA SER A 14 -5.52 -17.00 14.44
C SER A 14 -6.38 -15.79 14.13
N VAL A 15 -7.69 -15.90 14.24
CA VAL A 15 -8.63 -14.79 13.99
C VAL A 15 -8.43 -13.68 15.01
N VAL A 16 -8.24 -14.01 16.28
CA VAL A 16 -8.00 -13.01 17.33
C VAL A 16 -6.68 -12.29 17.10
N ILE A 17 -5.59 -12.99 16.81
CA ILE A 17 -4.29 -12.38 16.52
C ILE A 17 -4.38 -11.46 15.30
N PHE A 18 -5.01 -11.93 14.23
CA PHE A 18 -5.21 -11.12 13.03
C PHE A 18 -6.08 -9.89 13.32
N GLY A 19 -7.18 -10.05 14.04
CA GLY A 19 -8.07 -8.96 14.43
C GLY A 19 -7.35 -7.89 15.28
N LEU A 20 -6.51 -8.31 16.22
CA LEU A 20 -5.68 -7.41 17.01
C LEU A 20 -4.65 -6.66 16.15
N ALA A 21 -4.04 -7.33 15.17
CA ALA A 21 -3.12 -6.69 14.24
C ALA A 21 -3.83 -5.63 13.37
N VAL A 22 -5.02 -5.95 12.85
CA VAL A 22 -5.85 -4.99 12.09
C VAL A 22 -6.24 -3.80 12.97
N LEU A 23 -6.67 -4.06 14.20
CA LEU A 23 -7.00 -3.00 15.15
C LEU A 23 -5.78 -2.09 15.42
N ALA A 24 -4.59 -2.68 15.61
CA ALA A 24 -3.34 -1.92 15.79
C ALA A 24 -3.04 -1.04 14.56
N VAL A 25 -3.20 -1.57 13.34
CA VAL A 25 -3.03 -0.79 12.10
C VAL A 25 -3.99 0.41 12.07
N VAL A 26 -5.27 0.20 12.40
CA VAL A 26 -6.28 1.26 12.40
C VAL A 26 -5.96 2.32 13.45
N LEU A 27 -5.60 1.90 14.67
CA LEU A 27 -5.25 2.83 15.74
C LEU A 27 -4.00 3.65 15.41
N LEU A 28 -2.94 3.02 14.96
CA LEU A 28 -1.70 3.72 14.59
C LEU A 28 -1.88 4.62 13.36
N GLY A 29 -2.70 4.21 12.40
CA GLY A 29 -3.06 5.04 11.25
C GLY A 29 -3.92 6.25 11.61
N SER A 30 -4.81 6.10 12.62
CA SER A 30 -5.68 7.18 13.09
C SER A 30 -4.96 8.15 14.03
N PHE A 31 -3.97 7.69 14.74
CA PHE A 31 -3.19 8.47 15.71
C PHE A 31 -1.68 8.41 15.40
N PRO A 32 -1.21 9.11 14.35
CA PRO A 32 0.20 9.07 13.94
C PRO A 32 1.18 9.49 15.04
N SER A 33 0.73 10.27 16.02
CA SER A 33 1.53 10.69 17.17
C SER A 33 1.97 9.55 18.09
N ILE A 34 1.33 8.37 17.99
CA ILE A 34 1.71 7.18 18.77
C ILE A 34 2.84 6.40 18.07
N ILE A 35 3.06 6.66 16.78
CA ILE A 35 4.11 5.96 16.01
C ILE A 35 5.47 6.40 16.53
N PRO A 36 6.35 5.48 16.95
CA PRO A 36 7.68 5.83 17.43
C PRO A 36 8.49 6.58 16.37
N GLU A 37 9.18 7.62 16.80
CA GLU A 37 10.16 8.31 15.98
C GLU A 37 11.51 7.60 16.08
N PHE A 38 12.04 7.21 14.94
CA PHE A 38 13.37 6.63 14.86
C PHE A 38 14.34 7.72 14.42
N SER A 39 15.02 8.32 15.37
CA SER A 39 16.17 9.18 15.05
C SER A 39 17.25 8.28 14.46
N ALA A 40 17.71 8.57 13.27
CA ALA A 40 18.91 7.97 12.73
C ALA A 40 20.07 8.37 13.64
N SER A 41 20.48 7.48 14.55
CA SER A 41 21.76 7.64 15.23
C SER A 41 22.86 7.51 14.19
N GLU A 42 23.96 8.25 14.36
CA GLU A 42 25.09 8.22 13.42
C GLU A 42 25.46 6.77 13.08
N GLY A 43 25.31 6.39 11.79
CA GLY A 43 25.64 5.05 11.29
C GLY A 43 24.50 4.04 11.21
N PHE A 44 23.30 4.35 11.71
CA PHE A 44 22.14 3.44 11.56
C PHE A 44 21.12 4.01 10.57
N THR A 45 21.02 3.40 9.41
CA THR A 45 19.94 3.64 8.46
C THR A 45 18.90 2.53 8.60
N PRO A 46 17.68 2.83 9.06
CA PRO A 46 16.66 1.79 9.17
C PRO A 46 16.30 1.22 7.78
N ASN A 47 16.17 -0.10 7.69
CA ASN A 47 15.78 -0.80 6.46
C ASN A 47 14.28 -0.62 6.10
N PHE A 48 13.59 0.30 6.75
CA PHE A 48 12.20 0.64 6.48
C PHE A 48 12.07 2.14 6.17
N ALA A 49 11.08 2.49 5.35
CA ALA A 49 10.87 3.87 4.96
C ALA A 49 10.40 4.71 6.16
N VAL A 50 11.11 5.79 6.41
CA VAL A 50 10.73 6.83 7.38
C VAL A 50 10.37 8.12 6.65
N ASN A 51 9.53 8.95 7.26
CA ASN A 51 9.21 10.27 6.76
C ASN A 51 10.28 11.30 7.18
N ALA A 52 10.11 12.55 6.78
CA ALA A 52 11.04 13.63 7.12
C ALA A 52 11.17 13.91 8.63
N SER A 53 10.19 13.49 9.44
CA SER A 53 10.21 13.60 10.91
C SER A 53 10.77 12.35 11.61
N GLY A 54 11.29 11.37 10.88
CA GLY A 54 11.85 10.14 11.45
C GLY A 54 10.82 9.09 11.83
N GLN A 55 9.53 9.31 11.58
CA GLN A 55 8.48 8.33 11.86
C GLN A 55 8.41 7.28 10.75
N VAL A 56 8.08 6.05 11.12
CA VAL A 56 7.86 4.96 10.16
C VAL A 56 6.68 5.27 9.26
N GLN A 57 6.88 5.16 7.95
CA GLN A 57 5.78 5.34 7.01
C GLN A 57 4.70 4.28 7.21
N ILE A 58 3.43 4.67 7.10
CA ILE A 58 2.27 3.78 7.32
C ILE A 58 2.36 2.47 6.52
N PRO A 59 2.73 2.44 5.22
CA PRO A 59 2.87 1.17 4.51
C PRO A 59 3.91 0.22 5.12
N SER A 60 5.04 0.75 5.58
CA SER A 60 6.09 -0.04 6.24
C SER A 60 5.62 -0.59 7.59
N MET A 61 4.89 0.23 8.36
CA MET A 61 4.28 -0.16 9.61
C MET A 61 3.26 -1.29 9.41
N ILE A 62 2.39 -1.20 8.41
CA ILE A 62 1.44 -2.25 8.07
C ILE A 62 2.17 -3.55 7.75
N MET A 63 3.22 -3.51 6.92
CA MET A 63 4.01 -4.68 6.59
C MET A 63 4.63 -5.33 7.84
N MET A 64 5.22 -4.53 8.75
CA MET A 64 5.80 -5.05 9.98
C MET A 64 4.75 -5.70 10.90
N LEU A 65 3.59 -5.07 11.08
CA LEU A 65 2.51 -5.60 11.90
C LEU A 65 1.91 -6.88 11.31
N MET A 66 1.72 -6.95 10.00
CA MET A 66 1.19 -8.13 9.34
C MET A 66 2.19 -9.30 9.38
N LEU A 67 3.49 -9.05 9.20
CA LEU A 67 4.53 -10.07 9.36
C LEU A 67 4.62 -10.56 10.81
N ALA A 68 4.55 -9.67 11.79
CA ALA A 68 4.52 -10.03 13.20
C ALA A 68 3.28 -10.88 13.53
N ALA A 69 2.11 -10.48 13.03
CA ALA A 69 0.88 -11.25 13.20
C ALA A 69 0.98 -12.66 12.60
N ALA A 70 1.55 -12.78 11.40
CA ALA A 70 1.80 -14.08 10.77
C ALA A 70 2.74 -14.95 11.62
N GLY A 71 3.81 -14.38 12.15
CA GLY A 71 4.73 -15.05 13.10
C GLY A 71 4.02 -15.52 14.37
N PHE A 72 3.21 -14.66 14.99
CA PHE A 72 2.42 -15.01 16.18
C PHE A 72 1.39 -16.11 15.89
N ILE A 73 0.74 -16.09 14.72
CA ILE A 73 -0.18 -17.16 14.33
C ILE A 73 0.56 -18.50 14.23
N ILE A 74 1.73 -18.54 13.61
CA ILE A 74 2.53 -19.77 13.50
C ILE A 74 2.94 -20.27 14.91
N LEU A 75 3.37 -19.36 15.79
CA LEU A 75 3.84 -19.72 17.12
C LEU A 75 2.72 -20.17 18.09
N PHE A 76 1.57 -19.50 18.06
CA PHE A 76 0.53 -19.66 19.10
C PHE A 76 -0.74 -20.36 18.64
N ALA A 77 -1.00 -20.47 17.33
CA ALA A 77 -2.21 -21.07 16.80
C ALA A 77 -2.04 -22.50 16.30
N ASN A 78 -0.94 -23.17 16.61
CA ASN A 78 -0.63 -24.53 16.16
C ASN A 78 -0.72 -24.68 14.61
N THR A 79 -0.27 -23.67 13.89
CA THR A 79 -0.26 -23.63 12.42
C THR A 79 1.17 -23.80 11.94
N THR A 80 1.39 -24.68 10.97
CA THR A 80 2.72 -24.86 10.38
C THR A 80 2.87 -24.05 9.10
N ALA A 81 4.10 -23.63 8.77
CA ALA A 81 4.38 -22.96 7.50
C ALA A 81 3.96 -23.80 6.27
N ALA A 82 4.08 -25.12 6.37
CA ALA A 82 3.63 -26.05 5.33
C ALA A 82 2.11 -26.04 5.12
N GLU A 83 1.33 -25.76 6.14
CA GLU A 83 -0.13 -25.60 6.02
C GLU A 83 -0.49 -24.26 5.38
N VAL A 84 0.22 -23.19 5.73
CA VAL A 84 0.04 -21.87 5.13
C VAL A 84 0.29 -21.93 3.61
N THR A 85 1.38 -22.59 3.19
CA THR A 85 1.72 -22.70 1.76
C THR A 85 0.74 -23.57 0.97
N LYS A 86 0.01 -24.48 1.61
CA LYS A 86 -1.04 -25.30 0.97
C LYS A 86 -2.39 -24.57 0.86
N ALA A 87 -2.56 -23.43 1.53
CA ALA A 87 -3.78 -22.67 1.44
C ALA A 87 -3.95 -22.08 0.02
N SER A 88 -5.17 -22.16 -0.54
CA SER A 88 -5.48 -21.59 -1.86
C SER A 88 -5.17 -20.10 -1.96
N LEU A 89 -5.39 -19.36 -0.87
CA LEU A 89 -5.07 -17.94 -0.75
C LEU A 89 -3.57 -17.65 -0.88
N PHE A 90 -2.69 -18.55 -0.44
CA PHE A 90 -1.25 -18.37 -0.57
C PHE A 90 -0.81 -18.37 -2.04
N ALA A 91 -1.31 -19.31 -2.83
CA ALA A 91 -1.02 -19.37 -4.26
C ALA A 91 -1.55 -18.13 -4.99
N SER A 92 -2.78 -17.71 -4.71
CA SER A 92 -3.39 -16.51 -5.28
C SER A 92 -2.63 -15.24 -4.89
N ALA A 93 -2.22 -15.12 -3.64
CA ALA A 93 -1.42 -14.00 -3.16
C ALA A 93 -0.03 -13.96 -3.81
N GLY A 94 0.61 -15.13 -4.00
CA GLY A 94 1.89 -15.26 -4.70
C GLY A 94 1.79 -14.79 -6.16
N GLN A 95 0.78 -15.24 -6.89
CA GLN A 95 0.52 -14.81 -8.27
C GLN A 95 0.25 -13.30 -8.36
N ALA A 96 -0.60 -12.77 -7.48
CA ALA A 96 -0.88 -11.34 -7.43
C ALA A 96 0.39 -10.52 -7.11
N THR A 97 1.21 -10.98 -6.17
CA THR A 97 2.46 -10.31 -5.82
C THR A 97 3.42 -10.24 -7.00
N ILE A 98 3.61 -11.34 -7.73
CA ILE A 98 4.49 -11.38 -8.91
C ILE A 98 3.95 -10.45 -10.00
N ALA A 99 2.64 -10.52 -10.30
CA ALA A 99 2.02 -9.69 -11.33
C ALA A 99 2.10 -8.19 -10.98
N VAL A 100 1.72 -7.82 -9.74
CA VAL A 100 1.75 -6.43 -9.28
C VAL A 100 3.19 -5.92 -9.23
N PHE A 101 4.14 -6.72 -8.73
CA PHE A 101 5.55 -6.32 -8.66
C PHE A 101 6.13 -6.03 -10.04
N GLY A 102 5.89 -6.91 -11.03
CA GLY A 102 6.34 -6.71 -12.39
C GLY A 102 5.71 -5.47 -13.05
N VAL A 103 4.39 -5.34 -12.98
CA VAL A 103 3.67 -4.21 -13.59
C VAL A 103 4.00 -2.89 -12.92
N VAL A 104 4.00 -2.83 -11.58
CA VAL A 104 4.29 -1.60 -10.83
C VAL A 104 5.73 -1.14 -11.03
N TRP A 105 6.68 -2.07 -11.08
CA TRP A 105 8.07 -1.72 -11.36
C TRP A 105 8.26 -1.18 -12.77
N MET A 106 7.74 -1.88 -13.76
CA MET A 106 7.77 -1.43 -15.15
C MET A 106 7.13 -0.05 -15.31
N SER A 107 5.95 0.14 -14.72
CA SER A 107 5.23 1.42 -14.76
C SER A 107 5.98 2.54 -14.05
N GLY A 108 6.59 2.25 -12.89
CA GLY A 108 7.40 3.20 -12.15
C GLY A 108 8.60 3.67 -12.96
N THR A 109 9.32 2.74 -13.58
CA THR A 109 10.46 3.04 -14.46
C THR A 109 10.02 3.86 -15.69
N PHE A 110 8.88 3.50 -16.28
CA PHE A 110 8.32 4.26 -17.41
C PHE A 110 7.98 5.70 -17.01
N MET A 111 7.32 5.88 -15.86
CA MET A 111 6.97 7.20 -15.35
C MET A 111 8.19 8.04 -15.01
N GLU A 112 9.20 7.45 -14.36
CA GLU A 112 10.42 8.15 -14.00
C GLU A 112 11.15 8.69 -15.24
N TYR A 113 11.26 7.87 -16.28
CA TYR A 113 11.92 8.24 -17.53
C TYR A 113 11.15 9.27 -18.37
N ASN A 114 9.83 9.22 -18.31
CA ASN A 114 8.96 10.07 -19.14
C ASN A 114 8.29 11.20 -18.34
N TYR A 115 8.65 11.39 -17.07
CA TYR A 115 7.97 12.32 -16.18
C TYR A 115 7.88 13.74 -16.73
N VAL A 116 8.98 14.26 -17.29
CA VAL A 116 9.04 15.63 -17.82
C VAL A 116 8.09 15.78 -19.01
N VAL A 117 8.15 14.86 -19.97
CA VAL A 117 7.29 14.89 -21.17
C VAL A 117 5.81 14.77 -20.78
N ILE A 118 5.49 13.84 -19.88
CA ILE A 118 4.12 13.65 -19.40
C ILE A 118 3.63 14.90 -18.66
N LYS A 119 4.46 15.47 -17.79
CA LYS A 119 4.14 16.68 -17.03
C LYS A 119 3.84 17.86 -17.95
N ASP A 120 4.69 18.10 -18.93
CA ASP A 120 4.55 19.26 -19.84
C ASP A 120 3.33 19.09 -20.73
N THR A 121 3.16 17.91 -21.35
CA THR A 121 1.99 17.62 -22.21
C THR A 121 0.68 17.66 -21.43
N LEU A 122 0.63 17.04 -20.25
CA LEU A 122 -0.56 17.09 -19.41
C LEU A 122 -0.80 18.47 -18.82
N GLY A 123 0.25 19.21 -18.49
CA GLY A 123 0.17 20.56 -17.95
C GLY A 123 -0.51 21.52 -18.94
N GLU A 124 -0.12 21.49 -20.21
CA GLU A 124 -0.75 22.29 -21.28
C GLU A 124 -2.23 21.92 -21.44
N LEU A 125 -2.53 20.62 -21.49
CA LEU A 125 -3.89 20.13 -21.66
C LEU A 125 -4.79 20.48 -20.47
N VAL A 126 -4.31 20.30 -19.24
CA VAL A 126 -5.07 20.58 -18.02
C VAL A 126 -5.27 22.09 -17.82
N THR A 127 -4.31 22.91 -18.21
CA THR A 127 -4.45 24.37 -18.15
C THR A 127 -5.54 24.86 -19.11
N ALA A 128 -5.60 24.26 -20.31
CA ALA A 128 -6.65 24.59 -21.29
C ALA A 128 -8.01 23.98 -20.89
N TYR A 129 -8.01 22.77 -20.35
CA TYR A 129 -9.23 22.01 -20.04
C TYR A 129 -9.06 21.28 -18.67
N PRO A 130 -9.39 21.92 -17.54
CA PRO A 130 -9.18 21.33 -16.19
C PRO A 130 -9.82 19.95 -15.98
N TRP A 131 -10.94 19.68 -16.61
CA TRP A 131 -11.61 18.38 -16.56
C TRP A 131 -10.80 17.23 -17.19
N SER A 132 -9.88 17.57 -18.12
CA SER A 132 -8.99 16.57 -18.75
C SER A 132 -8.06 15.88 -17.75
N PHE A 133 -7.83 16.50 -16.58
CA PHE A 133 -7.04 15.87 -15.52
C PHE A 133 -7.67 14.58 -14.99
N ALA A 134 -9.00 14.53 -14.89
CA ALA A 134 -9.71 13.31 -14.51
C ALA A 134 -9.53 12.18 -15.54
N ILE A 135 -9.54 12.52 -16.83
CA ILE A 135 -9.25 11.55 -17.89
C ILE A 135 -7.80 11.08 -17.83
N ALA A 136 -6.85 11.99 -17.60
CA ALA A 136 -5.44 11.65 -17.45
C ALA A 136 -5.22 10.70 -16.26
N LEU A 137 -5.86 10.95 -15.11
CA LEU A 137 -5.86 10.05 -13.96
C LEU A 137 -6.41 8.68 -14.34
N PHE A 138 -7.53 8.62 -15.01
CA PHE A 138 -8.15 7.36 -15.43
C PHE A 138 -7.24 6.56 -16.37
N VAL A 139 -6.73 7.19 -17.43
CA VAL A 139 -5.83 6.53 -18.40
C VAL A 139 -4.56 6.05 -17.73
N LEU A 140 -3.92 6.89 -16.90
CA LEU A 140 -2.71 6.50 -16.20
C LEU A 140 -2.97 5.42 -15.14
N SER A 141 -4.12 5.39 -14.48
CA SER A 141 -4.46 4.31 -13.54
C SER A 141 -4.58 2.96 -14.25
N ILE A 142 -5.06 2.94 -15.49
CA ILE A 142 -5.08 1.74 -16.33
C ILE A 142 -3.65 1.32 -16.70
N LEU A 143 -2.82 2.26 -17.16
CA LEU A 143 -1.45 1.98 -17.58
C LEU A 143 -0.57 1.52 -16.42
N LEU A 144 -0.72 2.14 -15.26
CA LEU A 144 0.08 1.82 -14.07
C LEU A 144 -0.45 0.62 -13.28
N PHE A 145 -1.65 0.15 -13.58
CA PHE A 145 -2.34 -0.92 -12.83
C PHE A 145 -2.33 -0.71 -11.31
N SER A 146 -2.12 0.53 -10.88
CA SER A 146 -1.94 0.88 -9.48
C SER A 146 -2.47 2.29 -9.21
N GLN A 147 -3.54 2.34 -8.46
CA GLN A 147 -4.12 3.59 -7.99
C GLN A 147 -3.10 4.39 -7.15
N ALA A 148 -2.38 3.73 -6.25
CA ALA A 148 -1.36 4.37 -5.42
C ALA A 148 -0.20 4.97 -6.22
N ALA A 149 0.24 4.29 -7.29
CA ALA A 149 1.29 4.80 -8.18
C ALA A 149 0.79 6.01 -8.97
N THR A 150 -0.45 5.96 -9.47
CA THR A 150 -1.10 7.08 -10.17
C THR A 150 -1.22 8.30 -9.26
N THR A 151 -1.67 8.11 -8.02
CA THR A 151 -1.75 9.18 -7.02
C THR A 151 -0.39 9.83 -6.79
N LYS A 152 0.63 9.04 -6.52
CA LYS A 152 1.98 9.56 -6.29
C LYS A 152 2.52 10.35 -7.49
N ALA A 153 2.21 9.91 -8.71
CA ALA A 153 2.69 10.54 -9.93
C ALA A 153 1.94 11.82 -10.27
N LEU A 154 0.62 11.83 -10.17
CA LEU A 154 -0.20 12.92 -10.70
C LEU A 154 -0.71 13.91 -9.65
N MET A 155 -0.87 13.53 -8.38
CA MET A 155 -1.34 14.49 -7.37
C MET A 155 -0.42 15.68 -7.18
N PRO A 156 0.93 15.52 -7.10
CA PRO A 156 1.84 16.66 -7.05
C PRO A 156 1.73 17.57 -8.28
N LEU A 157 1.51 16.97 -9.46
CA LEU A 157 1.28 17.72 -10.70
C LEU A 157 -0.03 18.53 -10.63
N GLY A 158 -1.14 17.90 -10.22
CA GLY A 158 -2.41 18.58 -10.05
C GLY A 158 -2.33 19.77 -9.09
N LEU A 159 -1.64 19.60 -7.97
CA LEU A 159 -1.39 20.69 -7.02
C LEU A 159 -0.53 21.80 -7.63
N SER A 160 0.51 21.47 -8.40
CA SER A 160 1.37 22.44 -9.06
C SER A 160 0.66 23.25 -10.16
N LEU A 161 -0.41 22.68 -10.74
CA LEU A 161 -1.29 23.32 -11.72
C LEU A 161 -2.40 24.17 -11.06
N GLY A 162 -2.41 24.26 -9.72
CA GLY A 162 -3.39 25.07 -8.99
C GLY A 162 -4.76 24.41 -8.83
N ILE A 163 -4.91 23.13 -9.12
CA ILE A 163 -6.16 22.40 -8.89
C ILE A 163 -6.41 22.28 -7.39
N ALA A 164 -7.62 22.64 -6.96
CA ALA A 164 -7.97 22.60 -5.53
C ALA A 164 -7.82 21.19 -4.94
N PRO A 165 -7.17 21.03 -3.77
CA PRO A 165 -6.97 19.71 -3.15
C PRO A 165 -8.26 18.92 -2.94
N ALA A 166 -9.35 19.59 -2.58
CA ALA A 166 -10.66 18.96 -2.40
C ALA A 166 -11.19 18.34 -3.71
N PHE A 167 -10.98 19.01 -4.84
CA PHE A 167 -11.36 18.49 -6.16
C PHE A 167 -10.48 17.28 -6.53
N LEU A 168 -9.17 17.36 -6.30
CA LEU A 168 -8.25 16.25 -6.55
C LEU A 168 -8.62 14.99 -5.77
N ILE A 169 -9.03 15.15 -4.51
CA ILE A 169 -9.49 14.02 -3.68
C ILE A 169 -10.82 13.46 -4.21
N GLY A 170 -11.71 14.32 -4.71
CA GLY A 170 -13.03 13.92 -5.19
C GLY A 170 -13.05 13.19 -6.52
N ILE A 171 -12.03 13.41 -7.39
CA ILE A 171 -11.92 12.75 -8.72
C ILE A 171 -11.07 11.48 -8.67
N PHE A 172 -10.54 11.12 -7.51
CA PHE A 172 -9.68 9.97 -7.26
C PHE A 172 -10.48 8.84 -6.61
#